data_bc104cdb6dc6ae9e2a9616629d908976
#
_entry.id   bc104cdb6dc6ae9e2a9616629d908976
#
_cell.length_a   1.000
_cell.length_b   1.000
_cell.length_c   1.000
_cell.angle_alpha   90.00
_cell.angle_beta   90.00
_cell.angle_gamma   90.00
#
_symmetry.space_group_name_H-M   'P 1'
#
loop_
_entity.id
_entity.type
_entity.pdbx_description
1 polymer ?
#
loop_
_entity_poly.entity_id
_entity_poly.type
_entity_poly.pdbx_seq_one_letter_code
_entity_poly.pdbx_strand_id
1 'polypeptide(L)'
;PNVGVVEVPDKRISVLTDMYHPKSVVPAVMRFVDIAGLVAGASKGEGLGNKFLSHIRETDAIAEVVRCFEDENITHVSGSVDPLRDIDIINTELCLADLETTQKRADRLNKIAKSGDKAAKAELAVLEKVLTCLENGEGARKAQLTKDELPLLKELNLLTLKPILYICNVAEDEAATAMENPLVQKVTEFAAAEGSQVVAVSAKIESEIAELPDDEAAMFLEELGLPEAGLTKLIHASYALLGLINFFTAGADEVRAWTIVKGTRAQKAAGKIHTDIERGFIRAEIVSYDDLIACGSELAAKEKGLVRLEGKDYPMQD
;
A
#
# COMPACT_ATOMS: atom_id res chain seq x y z
N PRO A 1 13.80 6.27 10.54
CA PRO A 1 12.95 5.11 10.29
C PRO A 1 13.77 3.97 9.67
N ASN A 2 13.47 2.74 10.05
CA ASN A 2 14.01 1.57 9.38
C ASN A 2 13.16 1.29 8.13
N VAL A 3 13.81 0.89 7.03
CA VAL A 3 13.10 0.54 5.80
C VAL A 3 13.33 -0.94 5.53
N GLY A 4 12.26 -1.72 5.59
CA GLY A 4 12.25 -3.11 5.14
C GLY A 4 11.91 -3.18 3.66
N VAL A 5 12.71 -3.90 2.89
CA VAL A 5 12.44 -4.18 1.48
C VAL A 5 12.15 -5.66 1.38
N VAL A 6 10.95 -6.00 0.90
CA VAL A 6 10.52 -7.39 0.76
C VAL A 6 10.18 -7.69 -0.71
N GLU A 7 10.51 -8.88 -1.14
CA GLU A 7 10.12 -9.37 -2.46
C GLU A 7 8.62 -9.68 -2.48
N VAL A 8 7.97 -9.34 -3.58
CA VAL A 8 6.56 -9.65 -3.78
C VAL A 8 6.46 -11.10 -4.28
N PRO A 9 5.79 -11.99 -3.53
CA PRO A 9 5.60 -13.36 -3.98
C PRO A 9 4.75 -13.41 -5.25
N ASP A 10 5.35 -13.89 -6.35
CA ASP A 10 4.67 -14.02 -7.63
C ASP A 10 5.17 -15.28 -8.36
N LYS A 11 4.31 -16.31 -8.42
CA LYS A 11 4.65 -17.59 -9.04
C LYS A 11 4.97 -17.47 -10.54
N ARG A 12 4.49 -16.42 -11.20
CA ARG A 12 4.73 -16.18 -12.61
C ARG A 12 6.21 -15.97 -12.91
N ILE A 13 6.95 -15.36 -11.99
CA ILE A 13 8.38 -15.08 -12.19
C ILE A 13 9.21 -16.37 -12.25
N SER A 14 8.91 -17.36 -11.40
CA SER A 14 9.60 -18.64 -11.41
C SER A 14 9.31 -19.41 -12.71
N VAL A 15 8.07 -19.44 -13.15
CA VAL A 15 7.69 -20.11 -14.42
C VAL A 15 8.35 -19.43 -15.62
N LEU A 16 8.41 -18.10 -15.67
CA LEU A 16 9.13 -17.37 -16.73
C LEU A 16 10.64 -17.63 -16.65
N THR A 17 11.21 -17.74 -15.46
CA THR A 17 12.60 -18.09 -15.25
C THR A 17 12.92 -19.47 -15.84
N ASP A 18 12.08 -20.45 -15.57
CA ASP A 18 12.22 -21.79 -16.11
C ASP A 18 12.07 -21.85 -17.63
N MET A 19 11.26 -20.96 -18.21
CA MET A 19 11.04 -20.88 -19.65
C MET A 19 12.19 -20.22 -20.41
N TYR A 20 12.73 -19.10 -19.87
CA TYR A 20 13.71 -18.26 -20.57
C TYR A 20 15.15 -18.53 -20.15
N HIS A 21 15.40 -19.25 -19.04
CA HIS A 21 16.72 -19.50 -18.46
C HIS A 21 17.62 -18.24 -18.41
N PRO A 22 17.15 -17.14 -17.80
CA PRO A 22 17.83 -15.86 -17.84
C PRO A 22 19.12 -15.86 -17.02
N LYS A 23 20.01 -14.93 -17.31
CA LYS A 23 21.22 -14.69 -16.50
C LYS A 23 20.90 -14.04 -15.15
N SER A 24 19.80 -13.28 -15.08
CA SER A 24 19.33 -12.63 -13.84
C SER A 24 17.82 -12.63 -13.73
N VAL A 25 17.34 -12.65 -12.48
CA VAL A 25 15.91 -12.57 -12.14
C VAL A 25 15.73 -11.44 -11.16
N VAL A 26 14.79 -10.53 -11.45
CA VAL A 26 14.49 -9.38 -10.59
C VAL A 26 13.00 -9.36 -10.25
N PRO A 27 12.62 -9.82 -9.06
CA PRO A 27 11.25 -9.76 -8.58
C PRO A 27 10.79 -8.31 -8.30
N ALA A 28 9.50 -8.10 -8.25
CA ALA A 28 8.95 -6.87 -7.71
C ALA A 28 9.24 -6.79 -6.20
N VAL A 29 9.41 -5.59 -5.70
CA VAL A 29 9.67 -5.37 -4.27
C VAL A 29 8.67 -4.36 -3.70
N MET A 30 8.34 -4.53 -2.42
CA MET A 30 7.58 -3.58 -1.63
C MET A 30 8.44 -3.05 -0.49
N ARG A 31 8.28 -1.77 -0.18
CA ARG A 31 9.00 -1.13 0.92
C ARG A 31 8.05 -0.84 2.06
N PHE A 32 8.37 -1.36 3.22
CA PHE A 32 7.72 -1.02 4.48
C PHE A 32 8.63 -0.10 5.28
N VAL A 33 8.09 1.04 5.69
CA VAL A 33 8.82 2.01 6.52
C VAL A 33 8.35 1.81 7.95
N ASP A 34 9.24 1.28 8.80
CA ASP A 34 8.96 1.14 10.23
C ASP A 34 9.05 2.52 10.87
N ILE A 35 7.95 2.96 11.43
CA ILE A 35 7.81 4.25 12.07
C ILE A 35 7.48 3.97 13.54
N ALA A 36 8.33 4.45 14.46
CA ALA A 36 8.13 4.27 15.90
C ALA A 36 6.71 4.67 16.33
N GLY A 37 6.14 3.95 17.30
CA GLY A 37 4.72 4.07 17.65
C GLY A 37 4.25 5.50 17.91
N LEU A 38 3.13 5.86 17.34
CA LEU A 38 2.47 7.14 17.57
C LEU A 38 1.80 7.10 18.95
N VAL A 39 2.04 8.11 19.75
CA VAL A 39 1.41 8.29 21.06
C VAL A 39 0.56 9.55 21.06
N ALA A 40 -0.44 9.60 21.94
CA ALA A 40 -1.28 10.78 22.10
C ALA A 40 -0.42 12.04 22.35
N GLY A 41 -0.73 13.14 21.65
CA GLY A 41 0.00 14.39 21.74
C GLY A 41 1.17 14.53 20.77
N ALA A 42 1.41 13.55 19.89
CA ALA A 42 2.52 13.60 18.92
C ALA A 42 2.41 14.77 17.93
N SER A 43 1.19 15.18 17.58
CA SER A 43 0.92 16.33 16.69
C SER A 43 1.27 17.67 17.34
N LYS A 44 1.26 17.76 18.67
CA LYS A 44 1.55 18.99 19.44
C LYS A 44 2.99 19.06 19.92
N GLY A 45 3.78 17.98 19.75
CA GLY A 45 5.15 17.89 20.23
C GLY A 45 6.15 18.61 19.33
N GLU A 46 6.97 19.51 19.90
CA GLU A 46 8.15 20.02 19.21
C GLU A 46 9.20 18.90 19.06
N GLY A 47 9.60 18.60 17.82
CA GLY A 47 10.74 17.74 17.52
C GLY A 47 10.39 16.33 17.04
N LEU A 48 10.27 15.34 17.93
CA LEU A 48 10.12 13.92 17.52
C LEU A 48 8.78 13.62 16.83
N GLY A 49 7.66 14.18 17.30
CA GLY A 49 6.34 13.98 16.70
C GLY A 49 6.24 14.50 15.26
N ASN A 50 6.79 15.68 14.98
CA ASN A 50 6.80 16.26 13.63
C ASN A 50 7.69 15.48 12.66
N LYS A 51 8.82 14.93 13.11
CA LYS A 51 9.66 14.04 12.31
C LYS A 51 8.95 12.73 11.98
N PHE A 52 8.23 12.20 12.94
CA PHE A 52 7.42 11.01 12.79
C PHE A 52 6.36 11.19 11.69
N LEU A 53 5.55 12.23 11.79
CA LEU A 53 4.50 12.54 10.82
C LEU A 53 5.07 12.85 9.43
N SER A 54 6.29 13.43 9.33
CA SER A 54 6.94 13.68 8.03
C SER A 54 7.26 12.38 7.29
N HIS A 55 7.67 11.33 8.00
CA HIS A 55 7.93 10.02 7.37
C HIS A 55 6.66 9.36 6.84
N ILE A 56 5.52 9.49 7.55
CA ILE A 56 4.24 9.02 7.03
C ILE A 56 3.86 9.78 5.76
N ARG A 57 4.14 11.08 5.69
CA ARG A 57 3.82 11.88 4.49
C ARG A 57 4.49 11.37 3.21
N GLU A 58 5.67 10.76 3.33
CA GLU A 58 6.45 10.23 2.20
C GLU A 58 5.95 8.86 1.70
N THR A 59 5.06 8.18 2.44
CA THR A 59 4.52 6.87 2.04
C THR A 59 3.25 6.99 1.19
N ASP A 60 2.92 5.94 0.44
CA ASP A 60 1.72 5.90 -0.42
C ASP A 60 0.47 5.42 0.33
N ALA A 61 0.65 4.64 1.40
CA ALA A 61 -0.40 4.10 2.25
C ALA A 61 0.09 3.98 3.70
N ILE A 62 -0.83 3.76 4.62
CA ILE A 62 -0.56 3.51 6.02
C ILE A 62 -0.96 2.08 6.36
N ALA A 63 -0.05 1.32 6.96
CA ALA A 63 -0.32 0.04 7.57
C ALA A 63 -0.32 0.24 9.09
N GLU A 64 -1.50 0.20 9.70
CA GLU A 64 -1.66 0.41 11.13
C GLU A 64 -1.70 -0.93 11.87
N VAL A 65 -0.69 -1.18 12.71
CA VAL A 65 -0.59 -2.40 13.52
C VAL A 65 -1.38 -2.22 14.79
N VAL A 66 -2.39 -3.06 14.98
CA VAL A 66 -3.33 -2.99 16.09
C VAL A 66 -3.20 -4.26 16.94
N ARG A 67 -3.01 -4.10 18.25
CA ARG A 67 -2.93 -5.23 19.17
C ARG A 67 -4.30 -5.84 19.42
N CYS A 68 -4.44 -7.13 19.09
CA CYS A 68 -5.67 -7.90 19.26
C CYS A 68 -5.42 -9.17 20.10
N PHE A 69 -4.53 -9.12 21.07
CA PHE A 69 -4.21 -10.22 22.00
C PHE A 69 -3.93 -9.68 23.39
N GLU A 70 -4.16 -10.50 24.40
CA GLU A 70 -3.79 -10.22 25.78
C GLU A 70 -2.55 -11.04 26.16
N ASP A 71 -1.59 -10.41 26.85
CA ASP A 71 -0.41 -11.02 27.40
C ASP A 71 0.01 -10.24 28.65
N GLU A 72 0.04 -10.93 29.80
CA GLU A 72 0.38 -10.33 31.10
C GLU A 72 1.82 -9.81 31.14
N ASN A 73 2.72 -10.36 30.33
CA ASN A 73 4.12 -9.96 30.25
C ASN A 73 4.35 -8.74 29.36
N ILE A 74 3.37 -8.36 28.54
CA ILE A 74 3.46 -7.23 27.61
C ILE A 74 2.51 -6.13 28.10
N THR A 75 3.08 -5.13 28.76
CA THR A 75 2.30 -3.99 29.26
C THR A 75 1.72 -3.18 28.10
N HIS A 76 0.41 -2.86 28.19
CA HIS A 76 -0.23 -1.92 27.27
C HIS A 76 -0.12 -0.50 27.82
N VAL A 77 0.19 0.48 26.98
CA VAL A 77 0.35 1.92 27.36
C VAL A 77 -0.89 2.45 28.09
N SER A 78 -2.07 2.02 27.69
CA SER A 78 -3.37 2.45 28.28
C SER A 78 -3.91 1.49 29.35
N GLY A 79 -3.13 0.50 29.78
CA GLY A 79 -3.47 -0.44 30.85
C GLY A 79 -4.44 -1.56 30.47
N SER A 80 -5.04 -1.54 29.29
CA SER A 80 -5.94 -2.58 28.76
C SER A 80 -5.87 -2.63 27.24
N VAL A 81 -6.14 -3.81 26.66
CA VAL A 81 -6.20 -3.99 25.21
C VAL A 81 -7.58 -3.53 24.70
N ASP A 82 -7.60 -2.50 23.88
CA ASP A 82 -8.79 -2.01 23.18
C ASP A 82 -8.39 -1.47 21.80
N PRO A 83 -8.52 -2.30 20.76
CA PRO A 83 -8.05 -1.95 19.42
C PRO A 83 -8.75 -0.71 18.83
N LEU A 84 -10.04 -0.50 19.12
CA LEU A 84 -10.77 0.67 18.57
C LEU A 84 -10.33 1.96 19.22
N ARG A 85 -10.05 1.96 20.53
CA ARG A 85 -9.47 3.12 21.21
C ARG A 85 -8.07 3.44 20.65
N ASP A 86 -7.26 2.42 20.41
CA ASP A 86 -5.90 2.62 19.91
C ASP A 86 -5.92 3.19 18.47
N ILE A 87 -6.82 2.71 17.62
CA ILE A 87 -7.08 3.27 16.28
C ILE A 87 -7.55 4.73 16.38
N ASP A 88 -8.47 5.04 17.29
CA ASP A 88 -9.00 6.39 17.48
C ASP A 88 -7.90 7.39 17.88
N ILE A 89 -6.98 6.99 18.76
CA ILE A 89 -5.83 7.80 19.16
C ILE A 89 -4.97 8.13 17.93
N ILE A 90 -4.62 7.16 17.11
CA ILE A 90 -3.82 7.37 15.91
C ILE A 90 -4.56 8.27 14.91
N ASN A 91 -5.80 7.96 14.61
CA ASN A 91 -6.63 8.75 13.68
C ASN A 91 -6.76 10.21 14.14
N THR A 92 -6.93 10.45 15.43
CA THR A 92 -6.99 11.79 16.00
C THR A 92 -5.68 12.56 15.76
N GLU A 93 -4.52 11.95 16.00
CA GLU A 93 -3.23 12.58 15.77
C GLU A 93 -2.99 12.90 14.28
N LEU A 94 -3.39 12.00 13.39
CA LEU A 94 -3.30 12.24 11.94
C LEU A 94 -4.24 13.39 11.50
N CYS A 95 -5.45 13.44 12.04
CA CYS A 95 -6.40 14.52 11.76
C CYS A 95 -5.89 15.87 12.25
N LEU A 96 -5.33 15.94 13.46
CA LEU A 96 -4.78 17.18 14.02
C LEU A 96 -3.60 17.71 13.18
N ALA A 97 -2.72 16.81 12.73
CA ALA A 97 -1.61 17.17 11.85
C ALA A 97 -2.07 17.71 10.49
N ASP A 98 -3.10 17.11 9.92
CA ASP A 98 -3.67 17.56 8.66
C ASP A 98 -4.46 18.85 8.82
N LEU A 99 -5.17 19.03 9.93
CA LEU A 99 -5.88 20.26 10.26
C LEU A 99 -4.92 21.47 10.28
N GLU A 100 -3.79 21.33 10.97
CA GLU A 100 -2.77 22.38 11.00
C GLU A 100 -2.21 22.71 9.60
N THR A 101 -1.90 21.67 8.81
CA THR A 101 -1.37 21.83 7.46
C THR A 101 -2.39 22.49 6.54
N THR A 102 -3.64 22.05 6.58
CA THR A 102 -4.73 22.55 5.75
C THR A 102 -5.09 23.99 6.11
N GLN A 103 -5.16 24.30 7.40
CA GLN A 103 -5.44 25.67 7.87
C GLN A 103 -4.36 26.66 7.43
N LYS A 104 -3.07 26.32 7.57
CA LYS A 104 -1.97 27.17 7.09
C LYS A 104 -2.04 27.44 5.58
N ARG A 105 -2.44 26.44 4.79
CA ARG A 105 -2.62 26.59 3.34
C ARG A 105 -3.82 27.49 3.03
N ALA A 106 -4.95 27.27 3.70
CA ALA A 106 -6.16 28.07 3.54
C ALA A 106 -5.91 29.55 3.87
N ASP A 107 -5.19 29.86 4.95
CA ASP A 107 -4.84 31.23 5.33
C ASP A 107 -4.00 31.96 4.27
N ARG A 108 -3.07 31.24 3.63
CA ARG A 108 -2.27 31.79 2.51
C ARG A 108 -3.15 32.06 1.29
N LEU A 109 -3.99 31.10 0.93
CA LEU A 109 -4.87 31.22 -0.24
C LEU A 109 -5.94 32.30 -0.06
N ASN A 110 -6.46 32.49 1.14
CA ASN A 110 -7.38 33.57 1.46
C ASN A 110 -6.81 34.93 1.10
N LYS A 111 -5.51 35.18 1.34
CA LYS A 111 -4.85 36.44 0.97
C LYS A 111 -4.76 36.60 -0.55
N ILE A 112 -4.45 35.53 -1.29
CA ILE A 112 -4.33 35.51 -2.73
C ILE A 112 -5.72 35.61 -3.39
N ALA A 113 -6.71 34.88 -2.89
CA ALA A 113 -8.07 34.88 -3.41
C ALA A 113 -8.75 36.27 -3.36
N LYS A 114 -8.36 37.12 -2.40
CA LYS A 114 -8.82 38.53 -2.32
C LYS A 114 -8.40 39.37 -3.52
N SER A 115 -7.31 39.02 -4.21
CA SER A 115 -6.89 39.69 -5.46
C SER A 115 -7.64 39.22 -6.70
N GLY A 116 -8.59 38.29 -6.56
CA GLY A 116 -9.43 37.81 -7.66
C GLY A 116 -8.90 36.55 -8.36
N ASP A 117 -7.82 35.92 -7.86
CA ASP A 117 -7.24 34.72 -8.43
C ASP A 117 -8.24 33.54 -8.40
N LYS A 118 -8.58 33.04 -9.59
CA LYS A 118 -9.58 31.95 -9.75
C LYS A 118 -9.06 30.60 -9.28
N ALA A 119 -7.76 30.33 -9.47
CA ALA A 119 -7.15 29.07 -9.06
C ALA A 119 -7.09 28.97 -7.52
N ALA A 120 -6.69 30.08 -6.86
CA ALA A 120 -6.69 30.17 -5.42
C ALA A 120 -8.09 29.99 -4.81
N LYS A 121 -9.12 30.55 -5.44
CA LYS A 121 -10.51 30.37 -5.02
C LYS A 121 -10.99 28.92 -5.16
N ALA A 122 -10.63 28.25 -6.26
CA ALA A 122 -10.99 26.85 -6.48
C ALA A 122 -10.32 25.93 -5.46
N GLU A 123 -9.02 26.11 -5.21
CA GLU A 123 -8.30 25.33 -4.18
C GLU A 123 -8.87 25.59 -2.78
N LEU A 124 -9.17 26.85 -2.44
CA LEU A 124 -9.73 27.21 -1.14
C LEU A 124 -11.07 26.52 -0.90
N ALA A 125 -11.97 26.46 -1.88
CA ALA A 125 -13.24 25.76 -1.75
C ALA A 125 -13.07 24.25 -1.45
N VAL A 126 -12.03 23.63 -2.01
CA VAL A 126 -11.70 22.23 -1.71
C VAL A 126 -11.13 22.08 -0.30
N LEU A 127 -10.26 23.02 0.12
CA LEU A 127 -9.72 23.02 1.49
C LEU A 127 -10.81 23.19 2.54
N GLU A 128 -11.84 24.00 2.29
CA GLU A 128 -12.97 24.18 3.20
C GLU A 128 -13.74 22.87 3.43
N LYS A 129 -13.93 22.04 2.40
CA LYS A 129 -14.52 20.70 2.55
C LYS A 129 -13.68 19.81 3.47
N VAL A 130 -12.36 19.84 3.26
CA VAL A 130 -11.41 19.06 4.06
C VAL A 130 -11.38 19.54 5.51
N LEU A 131 -11.31 20.84 5.72
CA LEU A 131 -11.32 21.44 7.06
C LEU A 131 -12.57 21.05 7.85
N THR A 132 -13.74 21.08 7.20
CA THR A 132 -15.01 20.67 7.84
C THR A 132 -14.95 19.23 8.35
N CYS A 133 -14.36 18.29 7.60
CA CYS A 133 -14.18 16.91 8.06
C CYS A 133 -13.19 16.83 9.23
N LEU A 134 -12.02 17.47 9.09
CA LEU A 134 -10.96 17.42 10.09
C LEU A 134 -11.36 18.04 11.41
N GLU A 135 -12.11 19.14 11.39
CA GLU A 135 -12.67 19.81 12.58
C GLU A 135 -13.68 18.93 13.33
N ASN A 136 -14.37 18.06 12.61
CA ASN A 136 -15.28 17.06 13.19
C ASN A 136 -14.55 15.77 13.64
N GLY A 137 -13.22 15.72 13.57
CA GLY A 137 -12.42 14.54 13.89
C GLY A 137 -12.47 13.45 12.83
N GLU A 138 -12.95 13.78 11.62
CA GLU A 138 -13.02 12.86 10.50
C GLU A 138 -11.87 13.09 9.53
N GLY A 139 -11.30 12.01 9.02
CA GLY A 139 -10.20 12.11 8.03
C GLY A 139 -10.65 12.75 6.71
N ALA A 140 -9.72 13.41 6.02
CA ALA A 140 -9.95 14.04 4.73
C ALA A 140 -10.52 13.09 3.64
N ARG A 141 -10.37 11.78 3.80
CA ARG A 141 -11.01 10.75 2.94
C ARG A 141 -12.53 10.88 2.90
N LYS A 142 -13.16 11.41 3.95
CA LYS A 142 -14.63 11.60 4.04
C LYS A 142 -15.13 12.89 3.40
N ALA A 143 -14.26 13.76 2.92
CA ALA A 143 -14.61 15.06 2.36
C ALA A 143 -15.34 15.03 1.01
N GLN A 144 -15.69 13.84 0.48
CA GLN A 144 -16.41 13.64 -0.78
C GLN A 144 -15.82 14.44 -1.95
N LEU A 145 -14.51 14.32 -2.11
CA LEU A 145 -13.75 15.02 -3.16
C LEU A 145 -13.97 14.37 -4.52
N THR A 146 -14.12 15.18 -5.54
CA THR A 146 -14.17 14.72 -6.92
C THR A 146 -12.78 14.37 -7.45
N LYS A 147 -12.71 13.64 -8.58
CA LYS A 147 -11.45 13.34 -9.26
C LYS A 147 -10.67 14.58 -9.69
N ASP A 148 -11.37 15.68 -9.99
CA ASP A 148 -10.76 16.94 -10.40
C ASP A 148 -10.29 17.79 -9.22
N GLU A 149 -10.84 17.55 -8.02
CA GLU A 149 -10.44 18.24 -6.79
C GLU A 149 -9.21 17.61 -6.13
N LEU A 150 -9.04 16.30 -6.22
CA LEU A 150 -7.90 15.58 -5.61
C LEU A 150 -6.52 16.13 -6.02
N PRO A 151 -6.26 16.49 -7.31
CA PRO A 151 -4.98 17.06 -7.71
C PRO A 151 -4.64 18.38 -7.01
N LEU A 152 -5.63 19.17 -6.59
CA LEU A 152 -5.43 20.45 -5.88
C LEU A 152 -4.83 20.25 -4.48
N LEU A 153 -5.03 19.09 -3.89
CA LEU A 153 -4.52 18.73 -2.56
C LEU A 153 -3.20 17.98 -2.57
N LYS A 154 -2.71 17.60 -3.77
CA LYS A 154 -1.55 16.70 -3.92
C LYS A 154 -0.31 17.20 -3.20
N GLU A 155 -0.02 18.50 -3.29
CA GLU A 155 1.17 19.10 -2.66
C GLU A 155 1.12 19.08 -1.12
N LEU A 156 -0.06 18.96 -0.53
CA LEU A 156 -0.21 18.94 0.91
C LEU A 156 0.16 17.60 1.54
N ASN A 157 0.19 16.53 0.75
CA ASN A 157 0.48 15.17 1.21
C ASN A 157 -0.29 14.82 2.49
N LEU A 158 -1.61 15.08 2.50
CA LEU A 158 -2.45 14.87 3.68
C LEU A 158 -2.42 13.41 4.11
N LEU A 159 -2.16 13.20 5.40
CA LEU A 159 -2.06 11.87 6.01
C LEU A 159 -3.38 11.12 5.95
N THR A 160 -4.47 11.82 6.24
CA THR A 160 -5.82 11.26 6.29
C THR A 160 -6.49 11.09 4.92
N LEU A 161 -5.81 11.46 3.81
CA LEU A 161 -6.18 11.07 2.44
C LEU A 161 -5.57 9.74 2.03
N LYS A 162 -4.50 9.29 2.70
CA LYS A 162 -3.85 8.03 2.38
C LYS A 162 -4.77 6.85 2.68
N PRO A 163 -4.76 5.80 1.83
CA PRO A 163 -5.45 4.57 2.15
C PRO A 163 -4.83 3.89 3.39
N ILE A 164 -5.66 3.25 4.21
CA ILE A 164 -5.23 2.56 5.43
C ILE A 164 -5.53 1.07 5.31
N LEU A 165 -4.59 0.26 5.77
CA LEU A 165 -4.72 -1.16 6.02
C LEU A 165 -4.53 -1.41 7.52
N TYR A 166 -5.50 -2.03 8.18
CA TYR A 166 -5.38 -2.43 9.57
C TYR A 166 -4.76 -3.82 9.66
N ILE A 167 -3.68 -3.95 10.44
CA ILE A 167 -3.00 -5.21 10.70
C ILE A 167 -3.31 -5.61 12.14
N CYS A 168 -4.23 -6.54 12.31
CA CYS A 168 -4.56 -7.09 13.62
C CYS A 168 -3.50 -8.10 14.03
N ASN A 169 -2.70 -7.76 15.04
CA ASN A 169 -1.72 -8.66 15.63
C ASN A 169 -2.39 -9.50 16.70
N VAL A 170 -2.45 -10.82 16.49
CA VAL A 170 -3.07 -11.81 17.38
C VAL A 170 -2.02 -12.67 18.08
N ALA A 171 -2.42 -13.41 19.11
CA ALA A 171 -1.58 -14.40 19.76
C ALA A 171 -1.23 -15.53 18.79
N GLU A 172 -0.16 -16.26 19.11
CA GLU A 172 0.37 -17.34 18.29
C GLU A 172 -0.62 -18.50 18.14
N ASP A 173 -1.27 -18.88 19.22
CA ASP A 173 -2.27 -19.94 19.27
C ASP A 173 -3.61 -19.57 18.60
N GLU A 174 -3.85 -18.30 18.34
CA GLU A 174 -5.02 -17.80 17.63
C GLU A 174 -4.79 -17.55 16.12
N ALA A 175 -3.56 -17.71 15.63
CA ALA A 175 -3.20 -17.31 14.27
C ALA A 175 -4.03 -18.00 13.17
N ALA A 176 -4.34 -19.31 13.34
CA ALA A 176 -5.12 -20.08 12.37
C ALA A 176 -6.61 -19.66 12.35
N THR A 177 -7.14 -19.18 13.46
CA THR A 177 -8.54 -18.74 13.65
C THR A 177 -8.66 -17.24 13.91
N ALA A 178 -7.66 -16.46 13.50
CA ALA A 178 -7.54 -15.04 13.83
C ALA A 178 -8.79 -14.21 13.50
N MET A 179 -9.50 -14.54 12.42
CA MET A 179 -10.74 -13.84 12.02
C MET A 179 -11.93 -14.15 12.94
N GLU A 180 -11.85 -15.18 13.80
CA GLU A 180 -12.86 -15.51 14.81
C GLU A 180 -12.62 -14.75 16.11
N ASN A 181 -11.43 -14.17 16.30
CA ASN A 181 -11.09 -13.37 17.48
C ASN A 181 -12.04 -12.15 17.60
N PRO A 182 -12.72 -11.95 18.77
CA PRO A 182 -13.68 -10.88 18.95
C PRO A 182 -13.09 -9.47 18.76
N LEU A 183 -11.81 -9.27 19.09
CA LEU A 183 -11.13 -7.99 18.89
C LEU A 183 -10.87 -7.72 17.40
N VAL A 184 -10.48 -8.75 16.66
CA VAL A 184 -10.31 -8.69 15.19
C VAL A 184 -11.66 -8.40 14.50
N GLN A 185 -12.75 -9.02 14.96
CA GLN A 185 -14.08 -8.77 14.43
C GLN A 185 -14.50 -7.31 14.61
N LYS A 186 -14.26 -6.72 15.79
CA LYS A 186 -14.53 -5.28 16.05
C LYS A 186 -13.76 -4.38 15.07
N VAL A 187 -12.47 -4.66 14.84
CA VAL A 187 -11.66 -3.91 13.88
C VAL A 187 -12.17 -4.09 12.47
N THR A 188 -12.60 -5.31 12.10
CA THR A 188 -13.15 -5.62 10.78
C THR A 188 -14.45 -4.86 10.52
N GLU A 189 -15.35 -4.79 11.48
CA GLU A 189 -16.60 -4.01 11.39
C GLU A 189 -16.31 -2.51 11.25
N PHE A 190 -15.37 -1.98 12.04
CA PHE A 190 -14.93 -0.60 11.95
C PHE A 190 -14.32 -0.28 10.59
N ALA A 191 -13.39 -1.11 10.12
CA ALA A 191 -12.74 -0.94 8.82
C ALA A 191 -13.73 -1.01 7.65
N ALA A 192 -14.70 -1.94 7.70
CA ALA A 192 -15.74 -2.05 6.69
C ALA A 192 -16.60 -0.78 6.60
N ALA A 193 -16.92 -0.16 7.74
CA ALA A 193 -17.70 1.08 7.77
C ALA A 193 -16.98 2.28 7.14
N GLU A 194 -15.64 2.28 7.12
CA GLU A 194 -14.85 3.33 6.45
C GLU A 194 -14.28 2.92 5.08
N GLY A 195 -14.55 1.70 4.62
CA GLY A 195 -14.06 1.18 3.35
C GLY A 195 -12.58 0.74 3.37
N SER A 196 -12.02 0.48 4.55
CA SER A 196 -10.66 0.00 4.75
C SER A 196 -10.60 -1.53 4.83
N GLN A 197 -9.40 -2.11 4.66
CA GLN A 197 -9.16 -3.54 4.73
C GLN A 197 -8.49 -3.93 6.05
N VAL A 198 -8.64 -5.20 6.41
CA VAL A 198 -8.02 -5.81 7.59
C VAL A 198 -7.24 -7.05 7.20
N VAL A 199 -6.04 -7.21 7.76
CA VAL A 199 -5.25 -8.43 7.73
C VAL A 199 -4.97 -8.84 9.17
N ALA A 200 -5.21 -10.09 9.53
CA ALA A 200 -4.85 -10.62 10.83
C ALA A 200 -3.61 -11.52 10.73
N VAL A 201 -2.62 -11.24 11.56
CA VAL A 201 -1.32 -11.95 11.59
C VAL A 201 -0.86 -12.13 13.03
N SER A 202 0.02 -13.10 13.27
CA SER A 202 0.80 -13.17 14.51
C SER A 202 2.22 -12.71 14.22
N ALA A 203 2.61 -11.55 14.73
CA ALA A 203 3.95 -11.02 14.54
C ALA A 203 5.04 -11.94 15.13
N LYS A 204 4.70 -12.72 16.16
CA LYS A 204 5.60 -13.70 16.74
C LYS A 204 5.89 -14.84 15.77
N ILE A 205 4.86 -15.43 15.16
CA ILE A 205 5.03 -16.45 14.12
C ILE A 205 5.83 -15.90 12.93
N GLU A 206 5.54 -14.69 12.46
CA GLU A 206 6.29 -14.07 11.36
C GLU A 206 7.77 -13.89 11.70
N SER A 207 8.09 -13.52 12.93
CA SER A 207 9.47 -13.41 13.41
C SER A 207 10.20 -14.77 13.40
N GLU A 208 9.52 -15.85 13.80
CA GLU A 208 10.07 -17.20 13.78
C GLU A 208 10.29 -17.71 12.36
N ILE A 209 9.30 -17.51 11.47
CA ILE A 209 9.40 -17.87 10.04
C ILE A 209 10.58 -17.17 9.35
N ALA A 210 10.80 -15.89 9.67
CA ALA A 210 11.88 -15.11 9.07
C ALA A 210 13.29 -15.64 9.37
N GLU A 211 13.45 -16.46 10.40
CA GLU A 211 14.72 -17.09 10.78
C GLU A 211 14.91 -18.49 10.19
N LEU A 212 13.86 -19.06 9.57
CA LEU A 212 13.88 -20.41 9.02
C LEU A 212 14.26 -20.43 7.54
N PRO A 213 14.94 -21.50 7.06
CA PRO A 213 15.02 -21.80 5.63
C PRO A 213 13.63 -22.01 5.02
N ASP A 214 13.47 -21.75 3.71
CA ASP A 214 12.16 -21.76 3.03
C ASP A 214 11.40 -23.09 3.17
N ASP A 215 12.10 -24.22 3.12
CA ASP A 215 11.52 -25.56 3.28
C ASP A 215 11.03 -25.81 4.72
N GLU A 216 11.80 -25.38 5.72
CA GLU A 216 11.42 -25.46 7.12
C GLU A 216 10.27 -24.49 7.44
N ALA A 217 10.29 -23.29 6.88
CA ALA A 217 9.20 -22.32 7.00
C ALA A 217 7.88 -22.86 6.46
N ALA A 218 7.90 -23.54 5.30
CA ALA A 218 6.71 -24.16 4.72
C ALA A 218 6.14 -25.28 5.61
N MET A 219 7.00 -26.12 6.19
CA MET A 219 6.59 -27.18 7.12
C MET A 219 6.00 -26.59 8.42
N PHE A 220 6.61 -25.52 8.94
CA PHE A 220 6.13 -24.83 10.13
C PHE A 220 4.75 -24.22 9.94
N LEU A 221 4.50 -23.58 8.77
CA LEU A 221 3.18 -23.07 8.41
C LEU A 221 2.13 -24.18 8.30
N GLU A 222 2.48 -25.32 7.71
CA GLU A 222 1.58 -26.48 7.60
C GLU A 222 1.22 -27.05 8.99
N GLU A 223 2.20 -27.17 9.90
CA GLU A 223 1.99 -27.62 11.28
C GLU A 223 1.04 -26.69 12.04
N LEU A 224 1.14 -25.39 11.83
CA LEU A 224 0.25 -24.38 12.42
C LEU A 224 -1.12 -24.27 11.72
N GLY A 225 -1.35 -25.00 10.63
CA GLY A 225 -2.58 -24.91 9.84
C GLY A 225 -2.74 -23.59 9.09
N LEU A 226 -1.64 -22.90 8.80
CA LEU A 226 -1.63 -21.63 8.08
C LEU A 226 -1.37 -21.88 6.59
N PRO A 227 -2.24 -21.40 5.67
CA PRO A 227 -2.08 -21.62 4.23
C PRO A 227 -0.92 -20.81 3.62
N GLU A 228 -0.54 -19.70 4.27
CA GLU A 228 0.56 -18.84 3.86
C GLU A 228 1.05 -17.98 5.04
N ALA A 229 2.25 -17.42 4.93
CA ALA A 229 2.79 -16.48 5.90
C ALA A 229 1.96 -15.18 5.96
N GLY A 230 1.87 -14.58 7.13
CA GLY A 230 1.17 -13.30 7.33
C GLY A 230 1.79 -12.16 6.52
N LEU A 231 3.12 -12.16 6.34
CA LEU A 231 3.81 -11.20 5.47
C LEU A 231 3.32 -11.30 4.02
N THR A 232 3.11 -12.50 3.51
CA THR A 232 2.54 -12.70 2.16
C THR A 232 1.14 -12.11 2.04
N LYS A 233 0.27 -12.35 3.03
CA LYS A 233 -1.07 -11.74 3.10
C LYS A 233 -0.99 -10.22 3.12
N LEU A 234 -0.07 -9.67 3.93
CA LEU A 234 0.15 -8.24 4.04
C LEU A 234 0.58 -7.61 2.70
N ILE A 235 1.50 -8.25 1.98
CA ILE A 235 1.96 -7.78 0.67
C ILE A 235 0.79 -7.77 -0.33
N HIS A 236 0.02 -8.85 -0.42
CA HIS A 236 -1.13 -8.94 -1.31
C HIS A 236 -2.21 -7.90 -0.99
N ALA A 237 -2.53 -7.72 0.29
CA ALA A 237 -3.48 -6.70 0.74
C ALA A 237 -2.99 -5.28 0.42
N SER A 238 -1.69 -5.02 0.57
CA SER A 238 -1.07 -3.73 0.23
C SER A 238 -1.11 -3.45 -1.28
N TYR A 239 -0.86 -4.47 -2.12
CA TYR A 239 -1.02 -4.39 -3.57
C TYR A 239 -2.46 -4.04 -3.96
N ALA A 240 -3.43 -4.74 -3.39
CA ALA A 240 -4.84 -4.48 -3.62
C ALA A 240 -5.23 -3.06 -3.18
N LEU A 241 -4.79 -2.63 -2.00
CA LEU A 241 -5.05 -1.31 -1.43
C LEU A 241 -4.53 -0.17 -2.32
N LEU A 242 -3.32 -0.34 -2.87
CA LEU A 242 -2.67 0.64 -3.74
C LEU A 242 -3.06 0.48 -5.22
N GLY A 243 -3.88 -0.54 -5.55
CA GLY A 243 -4.27 -0.85 -6.91
C GLY A 243 -3.07 -1.19 -7.81
N LEU A 244 -2.08 -1.92 -7.27
CA LEU A 244 -0.86 -2.28 -7.99
C LEU A 244 -1.07 -3.57 -8.79
N ILE A 245 -0.41 -3.63 -9.93
CA ILE A 245 -0.29 -4.79 -10.81
C ILE A 245 1.15 -4.91 -11.28
N ASN A 246 1.53 -6.10 -11.76
CA ASN A 246 2.85 -6.33 -12.35
C ASN A 246 2.73 -6.69 -13.83
N PHE A 247 3.63 -6.16 -14.64
CA PHE A 247 3.95 -6.72 -15.94
C PHE A 247 5.38 -7.22 -15.96
N PHE A 248 5.74 -8.06 -16.92
CA PHE A 248 7.06 -8.69 -17.00
C PHE A 248 7.75 -8.32 -18.28
N THR A 249 9.08 -8.16 -18.19
CA THR A 249 9.98 -8.30 -19.32
C THR A 249 10.72 -9.61 -19.16
N ALA A 250 10.73 -10.43 -20.20
CA ALA A 250 11.35 -11.75 -20.17
C ALA A 250 12.24 -11.97 -21.39
N GLY A 251 13.44 -12.45 -21.15
CA GLY A 251 14.43 -12.75 -22.16
C GLY A 251 15.62 -13.49 -21.58
N ALA A 252 16.58 -13.86 -22.44
CA ALA A 252 17.76 -14.61 -22.04
C ALA A 252 18.72 -13.86 -21.10
N ASP A 253 18.68 -12.53 -21.08
CA ASP A 253 19.52 -11.75 -20.18
C ASP A 253 18.84 -11.52 -18.82
N GLU A 254 17.56 -11.20 -18.83
CA GLU A 254 16.82 -10.87 -17.60
C GLU A 254 15.34 -11.28 -17.71
N VAL A 255 14.80 -11.79 -16.60
CA VAL A 255 13.36 -11.84 -16.32
C VAL A 255 13.11 -10.89 -15.17
N ARG A 256 12.18 -9.93 -15.38
CA ARG A 256 11.93 -8.89 -14.39
C ARG A 256 10.45 -8.54 -14.29
N ALA A 257 9.97 -8.41 -13.04
CA ALA A 257 8.65 -7.87 -12.73
C ALA A 257 8.71 -6.34 -12.55
N TRP A 258 7.74 -5.66 -13.14
CA TRP A 258 7.61 -4.20 -13.09
C TRP A 258 6.27 -3.83 -12.47
N THR A 259 6.30 -3.13 -11.36
CA THR A 259 5.10 -2.70 -10.64
C THR A 259 4.57 -1.38 -11.17
N ILE A 260 3.29 -1.36 -11.51
CA ILE A 260 2.54 -0.18 -11.96
C ILE A 260 1.18 -0.13 -11.28
N VAL A 261 0.53 1.04 -11.32
CA VAL A 261 -0.87 1.18 -10.91
C VAL A 261 -1.78 0.64 -12.01
N LYS A 262 -2.82 -0.10 -11.63
CA LYS A 262 -3.84 -0.61 -12.55
C LYS A 262 -4.41 0.51 -13.42
N GLY A 263 -4.51 0.25 -14.72
CA GLY A 263 -4.94 1.25 -15.71
C GLY A 263 -3.81 2.13 -16.26
N THR A 264 -2.56 1.93 -15.82
CA THR A 264 -1.40 2.61 -16.42
C THR A 264 -1.28 2.21 -17.88
N ARG A 265 -1.14 3.21 -18.77
CA ARG A 265 -1.00 3.00 -20.22
C ARG A 265 0.40 2.52 -20.59
N ALA A 266 0.51 1.75 -21.69
CA ALA A 266 1.75 1.10 -22.13
C ALA A 266 2.94 2.07 -22.25
N GLN A 267 2.76 3.26 -22.76
CA GLN A 267 3.83 4.26 -22.85
C GLN A 267 4.38 4.63 -21.45
N LYS A 268 3.49 4.86 -20.48
CA LYS A 268 3.88 5.18 -19.11
C LYS A 268 4.48 3.99 -18.37
N ALA A 269 3.96 2.79 -18.64
CA ALA A 269 4.54 1.55 -18.13
C ALA A 269 5.97 1.33 -18.64
N ALA A 270 6.20 1.59 -19.92
CA ALA A 270 7.55 1.54 -20.52
C ALA A 270 8.54 2.50 -19.84
N GLY A 271 8.05 3.61 -19.29
CA GLY A 271 8.85 4.54 -18.49
C GLY A 271 9.40 3.96 -17.19
N LYS A 272 8.78 2.89 -16.67
CA LYS A 272 9.34 2.13 -15.52
C LYS A 272 10.62 1.39 -15.90
N ILE A 273 10.72 0.95 -17.15
CA ILE A 273 11.91 0.29 -17.68
C ILE A 273 13.01 1.32 -17.89
N HIS A 274 12.73 2.36 -18.67
CA HIS A 274 13.65 3.46 -18.91
C HIS A 274 12.92 4.69 -19.48
N THR A 275 13.36 5.89 -19.11
CA THR A 275 12.76 7.15 -19.57
C THR A 275 12.86 7.34 -21.08
N ASP A 276 13.94 6.86 -21.72
CA ASP A 276 14.09 6.96 -23.16
C ASP A 276 13.14 6.03 -23.91
N ILE A 277 12.78 4.87 -23.32
CA ILE A 277 11.78 3.97 -23.88
C ILE A 277 10.39 4.65 -23.79
N GLU A 278 10.08 5.34 -22.71
CA GLU A 278 8.83 6.13 -22.61
C GLU A 278 8.77 7.21 -23.69
N ARG A 279 9.85 7.97 -23.88
CA ARG A 279 9.90 9.07 -24.86
C ARG A 279 9.81 8.57 -26.28
N GLY A 280 10.52 7.49 -26.60
CA GLY A 280 10.58 6.87 -27.92
C GLY A 280 9.48 5.84 -28.19
N PHE A 281 8.54 5.64 -27.24
CA PHE A 281 7.55 4.58 -27.35
C PHE A 281 6.63 4.75 -28.54
N ILE A 282 6.54 3.73 -29.38
CA ILE A 282 5.64 3.64 -30.53
C ILE A 282 4.61 2.55 -30.27
N ARG A 283 5.06 1.34 -30.02
CA ARG A 283 4.27 0.14 -29.76
C ARG A 283 5.09 -0.89 -28.99
N ALA A 284 4.41 -1.82 -28.32
CA ALA A 284 5.02 -2.96 -27.66
C ALA A 284 4.42 -4.27 -28.17
N GLU A 285 5.22 -5.31 -28.27
CA GLU A 285 4.74 -6.69 -28.40
C GLU A 285 4.34 -7.18 -27.02
N ILE A 286 3.08 -7.60 -26.88
CA ILE A 286 2.49 -8.04 -25.61
C ILE A 286 1.81 -9.38 -25.83
N VAL A 287 2.05 -10.32 -24.92
CA VAL A 287 1.37 -11.61 -24.80
C VAL A 287 0.86 -11.75 -23.36
N SER A 288 -0.34 -12.30 -23.19
CA SER A 288 -0.80 -12.63 -21.84
C SER A 288 0.02 -13.75 -21.24
N TYR A 289 0.21 -13.76 -19.93
CA TYR A 289 0.94 -14.82 -19.25
C TYR A 289 0.32 -16.20 -19.57
N ASP A 290 -0.99 -16.32 -19.45
CA ASP A 290 -1.70 -17.59 -19.66
C ASP A 290 -1.52 -18.11 -21.10
N ASP A 291 -1.61 -17.24 -22.10
CA ASP A 291 -1.41 -17.62 -23.51
C ASP A 291 0.05 -18.07 -23.77
N LEU A 292 1.00 -17.37 -23.17
CA LEU A 292 2.43 -17.72 -23.30
C LEU A 292 2.71 -19.10 -22.70
N ILE A 293 2.20 -19.39 -21.51
CA ILE A 293 2.37 -20.67 -20.85
C ILE A 293 1.68 -21.80 -21.61
N ALA A 294 0.42 -21.56 -22.06
CA ALA A 294 -0.31 -22.52 -22.86
C ALA A 294 0.36 -22.85 -24.19
N CYS A 295 1.11 -21.92 -24.77
CA CYS A 295 1.89 -22.12 -25.99
C CYS A 295 3.26 -22.76 -25.75
N GLY A 296 3.80 -22.64 -24.56
CA GLY A 296 5.12 -23.18 -24.18
C GLY A 296 6.32 -22.37 -24.69
N SER A 297 6.12 -21.41 -25.60
CA SER A 297 7.17 -20.50 -26.07
C SER A 297 6.58 -19.24 -26.72
N GLU A 298 7.38 -18.17 -26.76
CA GLU A 298 7.00 -16.93 -27.46
C GLU A 298 6.82 -17.15 -28.97
N LEU A 299 7.66 -18.01 -29.58
CA LEU A 299 7.54 -18.34 -30.99
C LEU A 299 6.21 -19.00 -31.30
N ALA A 300 5.82 -19.99 -30.51
CA ALA A 300 4.53 -20.69 -30.67
C ALA A 300 3.35 -19.72 -30.44
N ALA A 301 3.47 -18.80 -29.51
CA ALA A 301 2.45 -17.76 -29.29
C ALA A 301 2.33 -16.80 -30.49
N LYS A 302 3.47 -16.42 -31.11
CA LYS A 302 3.50 -15.62 -32.35
C LYS A 302 2.85 -16.36 -33.53
N GLU A 303 3.18 -17.63 -33.72
CA GLU A 303 2.59 -18.47 -34.78
C GLU A 303 1.05 -18.61 -34.64
N LYS A 304 0.56 -18.61 -33.41
CA LYS A 304 -0.88 -18.64 -33.11
C LYS A 304 -1.54 -17.26 -33.14
N GLY A 305 -0.78 -16.18 -33.38
CA GLY A 305 -1.32 -14.82 -33.43
C GLY A 305 -1.72 -14.26 -32.05
N LEU A 306 -1.20 -14.82 -30.96
CA LEU A 306 -1.51 -14.40 -29.58
C LEU A 306 -0.59 -13.29 -29.07
N VAL A 307 0.52 -13.02 -29.76
CA VAL A 307 1.37 -11.85 -29.51
C VAL A 307 0.75 -10.64 -30.24
N ARG A 308 0.38 -9.64 -29.47
CA ARG A 308 -0.30 -8.43 -29.98
C ARG A 308 0.66 -7.27 -30.03
N LEU A 309 0.44 -6.38 -31.00
CA LEU A 309 1.13 -5.08 -31.09
C LEU A 309 0.20 -4.02 -30.51
N GLU A 310 0.58 -3.52 -29.33
CA GLU A 310 -0.21 -2.54 -28.60
C GLU A 310 0.44 -1.16 -28.62
N GLY A 311 -0.38 -0.14 -28.87
CA GLY A 311 0.07 1.26 -28.94
C GLY A 311 0.14 1.94 -27.56
N LYS A 312 0.41 3.25 -27.60
CA LYS A 312 0.63 4.12 -26.42
C LYS A 312 -0.48 4.05 -25.38
N ASP A 313 -1.72 3.96 -25.82
CA ASP A 313 -2.93 4.10 -24.99
C ASP A 313 -3.44 2.77 -24.44
N TYR A 314 -2.78 1.65 -24.78
CA TYR A 314 -3.17 0.35 -24.26
C TYR A 314 -3.06 0.31 -22.73
N PRO A 315 -4.15 0.01 -21.98
CA PRO A 315 -4.09 -0.17 -20.54
C PRO A 315 -3.41 -1.49 -20.22
N MET A 316 -2.28 -1.42 -19.52
CA MET A 316 -1.56 -2.62 -19.10
C MET A 316 -2.43 -3.49 -18.19
N GLN A 317 -2.31 -4.80 -18.35
CA GLN A 317 -2.99 -5.81 -17.56
C GLN A 317 -1.98 -6.50 -16.62
N ASP A 318 -2.53 -7.15 -15.56
CA ASP A 318 -1.72 -7.94 -14.64
C ASP A 318 -1.35 -9.29 -15.26
#